data_f0bdacb50eab8ccd415e6e9e3ef14af8
#
_entry.id   f0bdacb50eab8ccd415e6e9e3ef14af8
#
_cell.length_a   1.000
_cell.length_b   1.000
_cell.length_c   1.000
_cell.angle_alpha   90.00
_cell.angle_beta   90.00
_cell.angle_gamma   90.00
#
_symmetry.space_group_name_H-M   'P 1'
#
loop_
_entity.id
_entity.type
_entity.pdbx_description
1 polymer ?
#
loop_
_entity_poly.entity_id
_entity_poly.type
_entity_poly.pdbx_seq_one_letter_code
_entity_poly.pdbx_strand_id
1 'polypeptide(L)'
;MINMKMGRYYPPAKGDIMFIWTAVKNKLRKFIPVGRTYLDNKLNALNNRFKDLNNRFKELDKDVKRADKRQGKLLEDLRQEMRQNSRDQIKAIEELKKYIDQELQRRDDWGKRASEIARNAGDRPVWVLKCPAPEGPVKVRWGDYAYALSLKRYLDRQGIYTIVDTREDWDCEENADVVVALRGCHFYRPDRRNSKCLYIMWNISHPEMVTPEEYELYDVVCICSRRYAEEIAPKVKVPVFPLLQCTDTELFYPAEKQPETYENDYIFIGNSRGVARRCVVWAAADKLPLKIWGGGWTTILADNMDLIQDSEIENEKIPDIYRSSKATLNDHWKDMLDCHFVNNRIFDALACGLPVISDCCDELQEIFPDAVLYYNTKEDFDKCIETLENNYDEIRARAAAQWPMIREKFSFEARARELVEIVEKYGKKSQ
;
A
#
# COMPACT_ATOMS: atom_id res chain seq x y z
N MET A 1 46.61 -35.16 -43.68
CA MET A 1 45.73 -34.47 -44.58
C MET A 1 44.33 -34.65 -44.04
N ILE A 2 43.85 -33.66 -43.25
CA ILE A 2 42.42 -33.53 -42.88
C ILE A 2 42.01 -32.11 -43.19
N ASN A 3 41.24 -31.96 -44.26
CA ASN A 3 40.68 -30.70 -44.72
C ASN A 3 39.47 -30.33 -43.81
N MET A 4 39.68 -29.49 -42.82
CA MET A 4 38.58 -28.85 -42.12
C MET A 4 38.15 -27.62 -42.92
N LYS A 5 37.02 -27.70 -43.62
CA LYS A 5 36.32 -26.57 -44.17
C LYS A 5 35.87 -25.64 -43.00
N MET A 6 36.57 -24.53 -42.82
CA MET A 6 36.09 -23.42 -41.98
C MET A 6 34.86 -22.81 -42.64
N GLY A 7 33.69 -23.06 -42.06
CA GLY A 7 32.48 -22.33 -42.42
C GLY A 7 32.68 -20.85 -42.08
N ARG A 8 32.60 -20.01 -43.09
CA ARG A 8 32.64 -18.55 -42.93
C ARG A 8 31.37 -18.13 -42.19
N TYR A 9 31.53 -17.76 -40.91
CA TYR A 9 30.46 -17.07 -40.17
C TYR A 9 30.38 -15.64 -40.71
N TYR A 10 29.31 -15.35 -41.45
CA TYR A 10 28.93 -13.97 -41.78
C TYR A 10 28.03 -13.43 -40.67
N PRO A 11 28.43 -12.40 -39.89
CA PRO A 11 27.51 -11.73 -39.02
C PRO A 11 26.38 -11.10 -39.88
N PRO A 12 25.15 -11.09 -39.40
CA PRO A 12 24.04 -10.47 -40.13
C PRO A 12 24.38 -9.05 -40.53
N ALA A 13 24.06 -8.69 -41.76
CA ALA A 13 24.39 -7.38 -42.32
C ALA A 13 23.84 -6.24 -41.43
N LYS A 14 24.59 -5.14 -41.30
CA LYS A 14 24.22 -3.96 -40.47
C LYS A 14 22.80 -3.48 -40.69
N GLY A 15 22.24 -3.69 -41.89
CA GLY A 15 20.88 -3.34 -42.29
C GLY A 15 19.82 -4.16 -41.61
N ASP A 16 20.05 -5.47 -41.43
CA ASP A 16 19.02 -6.40 -40.97
C ASP A 16 18.73 -6.23 -39.44
N ILE A 17 19.76 -6.06 -38.64
CA ILE A 17 19.60 -5.84 -37.19
C ILE A 17 18.96 -4.49 -36.89
N MET A 18 19.36 -3.45 -37.64
CA MET A 18 18.82 -2.10 -37.47
C MET A 18 17.37 -2.00 -37.99
N PHE A 19 17.02 -2.77 -39.01
CA PHE A 19 15.67 -2.84 -39.55
C PHE A 19 14.72 -3.58 -38.58
N ILE A 20 15.14 -4.74 -38.07
CA ILE A 20 14.40 -5.50 -37.08
C ILE A 20 14.20 -4.66 -35.81
N TRP A 21 15.24 -3.99 -35.35
CA TRP A 21 15.19 -3.11 -34.17
C TRP A 21 14.25 -1.91 -34.36
N THR A 22 14.27 -1.28 -35.52
CA THR A 22 13.38 -0.16 -35.84
C THR A 22 11.92 -0.62 -35.94
N ALA A 23 11.68 -1.80 -36.50
CA ALA A 23 10.34 -2.38 -36.59
C ALA A 23 9.78 -2.75 -35.18
N VAL A 24 10.60 -3.35 -34.32
CA VAL A 24 10.26 -3.67 -32.93
C VAL A 24 9.98 -2.38 -32.13
N LYS A 25 10.84 -1.37 -32.25
CA LYS A 25 10.66 -0.06 -31.59
C LYS A 25 9.36 0.66 -32.01
N ASN A 26 9.05 0.62 -33.29
CA ASN A 26 7.85 1.27 -33.83
C ASN A 26 6.57 0.50 -33.47
N LYS A 27 6.62 -0.83 -33.36
CA LYS A 27 5.53 -1.67 -32.91
C LYS A 27 5.26 -1.47 -31.41
N LEU A 28 6.32 -1.41 -30.59
CA LEU A 28 6.25 -1.16 -29.15
C LEU A 28 5.69 0.23 -28.82
N ARG A 29 6.07 1.27 -29.57
CA ARG A 29 5.57 2.64 -29.35
C ARG A 29 4.07 2.80 -29.59
N LYS A 30 3.46 1.94 -30.42
CA LYS A 30 2.02 1.98 -30.70
C LYS A 30 1.17 1.30 -29.63
N PHE A 31 1.76 0.38 -28.85
CA PHE A 31 1.02 -0.54 -27.98
C PHE A 31 1.21 -0.34 -26.49
N ILE A 32 2.18 0.48 -26.02
CA ILE A 32 2.48 0.62 -24.58
C ILE A 32 2.53 2.09 -24.16
N PRO A 33 1.41 2.70 -23.72
CA PRO A 33 1.39 4.07 -23.19
C PRO A 33 2.02 4.18 -21.79
N VAL A 34 1.87 3.16 -20.95
CA VAL A 34 2.38 3.11 -19.56
C VAL A 34 3.63 2.24 -19.51
N GLY A 35 4.66 2.68 -18.80
CA GLY A 35 5.99 2.04 -18.82
C GLY A 35 6.89 2.51 -19.96
N ARG A 36 6.41 3.45 -20.79
CA ARG A 36 7.16 4.01 -21.94
C ARG A 36 8.53 4.53 -21.53
N THR A 37 8.62 5.21 -20.40
CA THR A 37 9.88 5.78 -19.90
C THR A 37 10.87 4.69 -19.49
N TYR A 38 10.42 3.61 -18.83
CA TYR A 38 11.27 2.46 -18.47
C TYR A 38 11.78 1.73 -19.70
N LEU A 39 10.89 1.46 -20.65
CA LEU A 39 11.22 0.79 -21.91
C LEU A 39 12.17 1.66 -22.77
N ASP A 40 11.88 2.96 -22.92
CA ASP A 40 12.73 3.90 -23.64
C ASP A 40 14.11 4.04 -22.97
N ASN A 41 14.18 4.05 -21.64
CA ASN A 41 15.45 4.08 -20.90
C ASN A 41 16.27 2.79 -21.10
N LYS A 42 15.66 1.61 -21.03
CA LYS A 42 16.32 0.32 -21.33
C LYS A 42 16.75 0.23 -22.78
N LEU A 43 15.90 0.66 -23.72
CA LEU A 43 16.19 0.69 -25.13
C LEU A 43 17.32 1.68 -25.48
N ASN A 44 17.35 2.85 -24.82
CA ASN A 44 18.40 3.83 -24.99
C ASN A 44 19.74 3.35 -24.39
N ALA A 45 19.71 2.70 -23.24
CA ALA A 45 20.89 2.10 -22.63
C ALA A 45 21.51 0.99 -23.53
N LEU A 46 20.68 0.12 -24.11
CA LEU A 46 21.09 -0.89 -25.07
C LEU A 46 21.67 -0.26 -26.34
N ASN A 47 21.03 0.78 -26.86
CA ASN A 47 21.48 1.48 -28.07
C ASN A 47 22.82 2.21 -27.85
N ASN A 48 23.03 2.76 -26.66
CA ASN A 48 24.30 3.40 -26.29
C ASN A 48 25.44 2.37 -26.15
N ARG A 49 25.15 1.22 -25.50
CA ARG A 49 26.10 0.10 -25.44
C ARG A 49 26.46 -0.43 -26.84
N PHE A 50 25.47 -0.52 -27.72
CA PHE A 50 25.69 -0.94 -29.11
C PHE A 50 26.56 0.03 -29.92
N LYS A 51 26.36 1.34 -29.71
CA LYS A 51 27.20 2.39 -30.33
C LYS A 51 28.66 2.33 -29.82
N ASP A 52 28.82 2.14 -28.50
CA ASP A 52 30.14 2.06 -27.89
C ASP A 52 30.90 0.81 -28.39
N LEU A 53 30.23 -0.35 -28.43
CA LEU A 53 30.80 -1.58 -28.98
C LEU A 53 31.24 -1.42 -30.45
N ASN A 54 30.41 -0.78 -31.24
CA ASN A 54 30.69 -0.55 -32.66
C ASN A 54 31.86 0.44 -32.90
N ASN A 55 32.04 1.38 -31.99
CA ASN A 55 33.18 2.28 -32.04
C ASN A 55 34.48 1.58 -31.61
N ARG A 56 34.45 0.79 -30.56
CA ARG A 56 35.58 -0.07 -30.15
C ARG A 56 35.96 -1.04 -31.24
N PHE A 57 34.98 -1.60 -31.93
CA PHE A 57 35.23 -2.51 -33.06
C PHE A 57 35.95 -1.81 -34.23
N LYS A 58 35.60 -0.57 -34.54
CA LYS A 58 36.27 0.21 -35.60
C LYS A 58 37.70 0.56 -35.21
N GLU A 59 37.95 0.93 -33.97
CA GLU A 59 39.32 1.22 -33.48
C GLU A 59 40.18 -0.07 -33.53
N LEU A 60 39.63 -1.17 -33.06
CA LEU A 60 40.31 -2.46 -33.06
C LEU A 60 40.65 -2.97 -34.48
N ASP A 61 39.75 -2.82 -35.44
CA ASP A 61 39.98 -3.16 -36.85
C ASP A 61 41.14 -2.33 -37.46
N LYS A 62 41.30 -1.07 -37.00
CA LYS A 62 42.46 -0.25 -37.36
C LYS A 62 43.76 -0.76 -36.73
N ASP A 63 43.71 -1.15 -35.47
CA ASP A 63 44.88 -1.64 -34.74
C ASP A 63 45.34 -3.04 -35.22
N VAL A 64 44.38 -3.90 -35.53
CA VAL A 64 44.65 -5.22 -36.17
C VAL A 64 45.33 -5.10 -37.53
N LYS A 65 45.01 -4.05 -38.31
CA LYS A 65 45.68 -3.79 -39.60
C LYS A 65 47.10 -3.26 -39.43
N ARG A 66 47.52 -2.85 -38.25
CA ARG A 66 48.84 -2.25 -37.96
C ARG A 66 49.83 -3.15 -37.24
N ALA A 67 49.43 -4.34 -36.76
CA ALA A 67 50.26 -5.16 -35.88
C ALA A 67 50.59 -6.55 -36.43
N ASP A 68 51.88 -6.89 -36.37
CA ASP A 68 52.47 -8.15 -36.84
C ASP A 68 52.48 -9.25 -35.77
N LYS A 69 52.33 -10.49 -36.16
CA LYS A 69 52.65 -11.81 -35.56
C LYS A 69 52.48 -12.12 -34.05
N ARG A 70 52.28 -11.17 -33.14
CA ARG A 70 51.97 -11.43 -31.70
C ARG A 70 50.49 -11.59 -31.38
N GLN A 71 49.61 -11.66 -32.35
CA GLN A 71 48.18 -11.37 -32.28
C GLN A 71 47.23 -12.55 -32.06
N GLY A 72 47.71 -13.80 -32.09
CA GLY A 72 46.81 -14.96 -31.97
C GLY A 72 46.01 -14.99 -30.67
N LYS A 73 46.64 -14.63 -29.56
CA LYS A 73 45.99 -14.62 -28.24
C LYS A 73 44.98 -13.46 -28.11
N LEU A 74 45.34 -12.27 -28.54
CA LEU A 74 44.45 -11.09 -28.50
C LEU A 74 43.22 -11.30 -29.40
N LEU A 75 43.39 -11.96 -30.55
CA LEU A 75 42.25 -12.25 -31.44
C LEU A 75 41.30 -13.29 -30.82
N GLU A 76 41.81 -14.25 -30.05
CA GLU A 76 40.98 -15.26 -29.38
C GLU A 76 40.25 -14.65 -28.18
N ASP A 77 40.91 -13.80 -27.39
CA ASP A 77 40.31 -13.07 -26.26
C ASP A 77 39.16 -12.15 -26.77
N LEU A 78 39.39 -11.48 -27.89
CA LEU A 78 38.35 -10.64 -28.54
C LEU A 78 37.17 -11.45 -29.09
N ARG A 79 37.44 -12.64 -29.65
CA ARG A 79 36.39 -13.56 -30.10
C ARG A 79 35.58 -14.08 -28.92
N GLN A 80 36.21 -14.33 -27.77
CA GLN A 80 35.49 -14.71 -26.54
C GLN A 80 34.64 -13.58 -26.01
N GLU A 81 35.16 -12.35 -25.94
CA GLU A 81 34.42 -11.16 -25.52
C GLU A 81 33.23 -10.89 -26.44
N MET A 82 33.41 -11.00 -27.76
CA MET A 82 32.31 -10.88 -28.72
C MET A 82 31.24 -11.96 -28.55
N ARG A 83 31.64 -13.19 -28.28
CA ARG A 83 30.69 -14.29 -28.05
C ARG A 83 29.92 -14.06 -26.74
N GLN A 84 30.59 -13.59 -25.70
CA GLN A 84 29.94 -13.28 -24.44
C GLN A 84 28.95 -12.11 -24.58
N ASN A 85 29.37 -11.00 -25.20
CA ASN A 85 28.49 -9.86 -25.46
C ASN A 85 27.27 -10.24 -26.33
N SER A 86 27.45 -11.14 -27.32
CA SER A 86 26.33 -11.64 -28.14
C SER A 86 25.37 -12.48 -27.31
N ARG A 87 25.86 -13.32 -26.38
CA ARG A 87 25.01 -14.09 -25.45
C ARG A 87 24.23 -13.19 -24.52
N ASP A 88 24.88 -12.16 -23.95
CA ASP A 88 24.23 -11.19 -23.04
C ASP A 88 23.16 -10.36 -23.77
N GLN A 89 23.38 -10.02 -25.04
CA GLN A 89 22.38 -9.37 -25.88
C GLN A 89 21.19 -10.28 -26.18
N ILE A 90 21.42 -11.54 -26.51
CA ILE A 90 20.35 -12.51 -26.75
C ILE A 90 19.52 -12.69 -25.48
N LYS A 91 20.16 -12.84 -24.33
CA LYS A 91 19.48 -12.96 -23.05
C LYS A 91 18.64 -11.73 -22.74
N ALA A 92 19.16 -10.53 -22.96
CA ALA A 92 18.40 -9.29 -22.76
C ALA A 92 17.19 -9.17 -23.70
N ILE A 93 17.31 -9.67 -24.94
CA ILE A 93 16.19 -9.69 -25.89
C ILE A 93 15.15 -10.73 -25.47
N GLU A 94 15.54 -11.88 -24.97
CA GLU A 94 14.62 -12.90 -24.45
C GLU A 94 13.88 -12.41 -23.22
N GLU A 95 14.57 -11.74 -22.29
CA GLU A 95 13.94 -11.11 -21.11
C GLU A 95 12.95 -10.02 -21.52
N LEU A 96 13.28 -9.20 -22.50
CA LEU A 96 12.39 -8.18 -23.03
C LEU A 96 11.17 -8.79 -23.74
N LYS A 97 11.39 -9.86 -24.51
CA LYS A 97 10.29 -10.59 -25.16
C LYS A 97 9.33 -11.17 -24.12
N LYS A 98 9.86 -11.83 -23.11
CA LYS A 98 9.06 -12.36 -22.00
C LYS A 98 8.25 -11.26 -21.31
N TYR A 99 8.85 -10.10 -21.05
CA TYR A 99 8.15 -8.94 -20.49
C TYR A 99 7.02 -8.46 -21.40
N ILE A 100 7.25 -8.38 -22.71
CA ILE A 100 6.25 -7.95 -23.69
C ILE A 100 5.08 -8.95 -23.73
N ASP A 101 5.40 -10.24 -23.78
CA ASP A 101 4.38 -11.30 -23.82
C ASP A 101 3.53 -11.27 -22.54
N GLN A 102 4.13 -11.02 -21.37
CA GLN A 102 3.43 -10.83 -20.09
C GLN A 102 2.54 -9.59 -20.11
N GLU A 103 3.02 -8.46 -20.64
CA GLU A 103 2.21 -7.24 -20.75
C GLU A 103 1.04 -7.38 -21.73
N LEU A 104 1.23 -8.09 -22.83
CA LEU A 104 0.15 -8.39 -23.77
C LEU A 104 -0.90 -9.29 -23.15
N GLN A 105 -0.47 -10.33 -22.43
CA GLN A 105 -1.37 -11.22 -21.71
C GLN A 105 -2.16 -10.45 -20.64
N ARG A 106 -1.49 -9.62 -19.87
CA ARG A 106 -2.11 -8.77 -18.85
C ARG A 106 -3.20 -7.86 -19.46
N ARG A 107 -2.97 -7.30 -20.64
CA ARG A 107 -3.96 -6.47 -21.35
C ARG A 107 -5.18 -7.23 -21.83
N ASP A 108 -4.95 -8.44 -22.34
CA ASP A 108 -6.06 -9.31 -22.75
C ASP A 108 -6.92 -9.71 -21.54
N ASP A 109 -6.28 -10.00 -20.40
CA ASP A 109 -6.96 -10.32 -19.15
C ASP A 109 -7.70 -9.09 -18.59
N TRP A 110 -7.15 -7.88 -18.74
CA TRP A 110 -7.86 -6.63 -18.39
C TRP A 110 -9.09 -6.38 -19.25
N GLY A 111 -9.02 -6.61 -20.56
CA GLY A 111 -10.19 -6.48 -21.43
C GLY A 111 -11.32 -7.40 -21.02
N LYS A 112 -11.01 -8.62 -20.61
CA LYS A 112 -11.97 -9.58 -20.07
C LYS A 112 -12.54 -9.09 -18.74
N ARG A 113 -11.68 -8.65 -17.81
CA ARG A 113 -12.05 -8.09 -16.51
C ARG A 113 -12.95 -6.87 -16.67
N ALA A 114 -12.59 -5.92 -17.53
CA ALA A 114 -13.39 -4.74 -17.80
C ALA A 114 -14.80 -5.10 -18.32
N SER A 115 -14.88 -6.07 -19.20
CA SER A 115 -16.15 -6.58 -19.72
C SER A 115 -16.98 -7.29 -18.64
N GLU A 116 -16.35 -8.02 -17.75
CA GLU A 116 -16.98 -8.65 -16.60
C GLU A 116 -17.50 -7.63 -15.59
N ILE A 117 -16.68 -6.62 -15.27
CA ILE A 117 -17.07 -5.51 -14.41
C ILE A 117 -18.30 -4.80 -14.96
N ALA A 118 -18.28 -4.41 -16.24
CA ALA A 118 -19.42 -3.74 -16.89
C ALA A 118 -20.71 -4.57 -16.83
N ARG A 119 -20.60 -5.89 -17.09
CA ARG A 119 -21.74 -6.80 -16.99
C ARG A 119 -22.30 -6.93 -15.56
N ASN A 120 -21.41 -7.04 -14.56
CA ASN A 120 -21.79 -7.22 -13.16
C ASN A 120 -22.28 -5.92 -12.52
N ALA A 121 -21.74 -4.77 -12.92
CA ALA A 121 -22.18 -3.46 -12.47
C ALA A 121 -23.60 -3.13 -12.99
N GLY A 122 -23.92 -3.49 -14.24
CA GLY A 122 -25.13 -3.00 -14.91
C GLY A 122 -25.12 -1.47 -14.98
N ASP A 123 -26.20 -0.83 -14.53
CA ASP A 123 -26.33 0.63 -14.50
C ASP A 123 -25.74 1.29 -13.23
N ARG A 124 -25.14 0.51 -12.33
CA ARG A 124 -24.54 1.03 -11.10
C ARG A 124 -23.23 1.72 -11.39
N PRO A 125 -22.92 2.86 -10.72
CA PRO A 125 -21.60 3.47 -10.80
C PRO A 125 -20.52 2.51 -10.29
N VAL A 126 -19.38 2.49 -10.97
CA VAL A 126 -18.24 1.61 -10.66
C VAL A 126 -17.20 2.38 -9.87
N TRP A 127 -16.97 1.98 -8.62
CA TRP A 127 -15.91 2.53 -7.79
C TRP A 127 -14.80 1.51 -7.58
N VAL A 128 -13.56 1.97 -7.63
CA VAL A 128 -12.39 1.13 -7.40
C VAL A 128 -11.63 1.64 -6.19
N LEU A 129 -11.46 0.79 -5.19
CA LEU A 129 -10.65 1.05 -4.01
C LEU A 129 -9.25 0.51 -4.26
N LYS A 130 -8.25 1.38 -4.36
CA LYS A 130 -6.84 0.99 -4.49
C LYS A 130 -6.28 0.67 -3.11
N CYS A 131 -6.22 -0.62 -2.79
CA CYS A 131 -5.77 -1.14 -1.51
C CYS A 131 -4.26 -1.46 -1.57
N PRO A 132 -3.43 -1.02 -0.59
CA PRO A 132 -1.99 -1.27 -0.58
C PRO A 132 -1.59 -2.72 -0.24
N ALA A 133 -2.54 -3.60 0.04
CA ALA A 133 -2.26 -5.02 0.28
C ALA A 133 -1.71 -5.71 -0.97
N PRO A 134 -0.78 -6.67 -0.83
CA PRO A 134 -0.32 -7.50 -1.94
C PRO A 134 -1.41 -8.49 -2.37
N GLU A 135 -1.33 -9.00 -3.60
CA GLU A 135 -2.21 -10.07 -4.07
C GLU A 135 -1.82 -11.43 -3.45
N GLY A 136 -2.73 -12.40 -3.54
CA GLY A 136 -2.53 -13.76 -3.04
C GLY A 136 -3.09 -14.02 -1.64
N PRO A 137 -2.85 -15.20 -1.06
CA PRO A 137 -3.44 -15.61 0.22
C PRO A 137 -3.08 -14.71 1.41
N VAL A 138 -1.95 -14.01 1.32
CA VAL A 138 -1.46 -13.14 2.39
C VAL A 138 -2.33 -11.88 2.58
N LYS A 139 -3.09 -11.46 1.56
CA LYS A 139 -3.89 -10.22 1.62
C LYS A 139 -4.92 -10.22 2.75
N VAL A 140 -5.51 -11.37 3.08
CA VAL A 140 -6.52 -11.48 4.14
C VAL A 140 -5.98 -11.15 5.54
N ARG A 141 -4.67 -11.11 5.70
CA ARG A 141 -3.97 -10.77 6.94
C ARG A 141 -3.53 -9.30 7.01
N TRP A 142 -3.85 -8.54 5.96
CA TRP A 142 -3.55 -7.10 5.90
C TRP A 142 -4.73 -6.29 6.41
N GLY A 143 -4.50 -5.47 7.43
CA GLY A 143 -5.53 -4.58 7.97
C GLY A 143 -6.14 -3.65 6.93
N ASP A 144 -5.30 -3.13 6.00
CA ASP A 144 -5.77 -2.29 4.89
C ASP A 144 -6.75 -3.04 3.96
N TYR A 145 -6.59 -4.37 3.79
CA TYR A 145 -7.51 -5.16 2.98
C TYR A 145 -8.85 -5.36 3.69
N ALA A 146 -8.84 -5.70 4.98
CA ALA A 146 -10.05 -5.77 5.78
C ALA A 146 -10.78 -4.41 5.81
N TYR A 147 -10.02 -3.31 5.94
CA TYR A 147 -10.52 -1.94 5.88
C TYR A 147 -11.22 -1.64 4.54
N ALA A 148 -10.57 -1.99 3.42
CA ALA A 148 -11.14 -1.83 2.07
C ALA A 148 -12.41 -2.68 1.87
N LEU A 149 -12.44 -3.92 2.37
CA LEU A 149 -13.62 -4.80 2.27
C LEU A 149 -14.80 -4.26 3.09
N SER A 150 -14.54 -3.70 4.27
CA SER A 150 -15.58 -3.06 5.06
C SER A 150 -16.14 -1.84 4.33
N LEU A 151 -15.29 -0.94 3.83
CA LEU A 151 -15.75 0.20 3.04
C LEU A 151 -16.55 -0.23 1.81
N LYS A 152 -16.05 -1.22 1.06
CA LYS A 152 -16.77 -1.79 -0.10
C LYS A 152 -18.20 -2.20 0.27
N ARG A 153 -18.38 -2.93 1.37
CA ARG A 153 -19.70 -3.43 1.80
C ARG A 153 -20.72 -2.31 1.97
N TYR A 154 -20.30 -1.20 2.57
CA TYR A 154 -21.19 -0.06 2.80
C TYR A 154 -21.42 0.78 1.54
N LEU A 155 -20.44 0.89 0.65
CA LEU A 155 -20.63 1.50 -0.68
C LEU A 155 -21.58 0.67 -1.56
N ASP A 156 -21.42 -0.65 -1.57
CA ASP A 156 -22.31 -1.55 -2.32
C ASP A 156 -23.78 -1.41 -1.87
N ARG A 157 -24.03 -1.18 -0.57
CA ARG A 157 -25.37 -0.92 -0.02
C ARG A 157 -25.97 0.41 -0.48
N GLN A 158 -25.14 1.35 -0.92
CA GLN A 158 -25.59 2.61 -1.51
C GLN A 158 -25.81 2.51 -3.04
N GLY A 159 -25.82 1.29 -3.58
CA GLY A 159 -26.08 1.05 -5.00
C GLY A 159 -24.86 1.23 -5.90
N ILE A 160 -23.67 1.28 -5.33
CA ILE A 160 -22.40 1.37 -6.05
C ILE A 160 -21.88 -0.05 -6.33
N TYR A 161 -21.28 -0.27 -7.46
CA TYR A 161 -20.52 -1.49 -7.71
C TYR A 161 -19.05 -1.25 -7.34
N THR A 162 -18.64 -1.74 -6.18
CA THR A 162 -17.32 -1.45 -5.65
C THR A 162 -16.35 -2.61 -5.86
N ILE A 163 -15.16 -2.31 -6.33
CA ILE A 163 -14.06 -3.25 -6.54
C ILE A 163 -12.92 -2.89 -5.59
N VAL A 164 -12.25 -3.90 -5.04
CA VAL A 164 -11.01 -3.72 -4.28
C VAL A 164 -9.86 -4.25 -5.12
N ASP A 165 -9.00 -3.37 -5.57
CA ASP A 165 -7.77 -3.70 -6.27
C ASP A 165 -6.59 -3.76 -5.31
N THR A 166 -5.88 -4.87 -5.31
CA THR A 166 -4.58 -4.99 -4.65
C THR A 166 -3.48 -4.37 -5.52
N ARG A 167 -2.25 -4.25 -4.99
CA ARG A 167 -1.16 -3.53 -5.67
C ARG A 167 -0.87 -4.02 -7.08
N GLU A 168 -1.01 -5.32 -7.31
CA GLU A 168 -0.75 -5.94 -8.60
C GLU A 168 -1.78 -5.55 -9.67
N ASP A 169 -2.97 -5.12 -9.24
CA ASP A 169 -4.08 -4.69 -10.12
C ASP A 169 -4.27 -3.17 -10.19
N TRP A 170 -3.32 -2.39 -9.67
CA TRP A 170 -3.49 -0.93 -9.60
C TRP A 170 -3.58 -0.20 -10.95
N ASP A 171 -3.25 -0.86 -12.04
CA ASP A 171 -3.35 -0.30 -13.40
C ASP A 171 -4.70 -0.62 -14.10
N CYS A 172 -5.69 -1.22 -13.41
CA CYS A 172 -6.94 -1.74 -13.98
C CYS A 172 -8.17 -0.86 -13.67
N GLU A 173 -8.22 0.37 -14.17
CA GLU A 173 -9.27 1.33 -13.82
C GLU A 173 -10.05 1.91 -15.00
N GLU A 174 -9.97 1.27 -16.18
CA GLU A 174 -10.49 1.83 -17.43
C GLU A 174 -12.01 2.08 -17.41
N ASN A 175 -12.76 1.32 -16.60
CA ASN A 175 -14.22 1.43 -16.46
C ASN A 175 -14.65 2.05 -15.13
N ALA A 176 -13.75 2.64 -14.34
CA ALA A 176 -14.12 3.25 -13.07
C ALA A 176 -14.71 4.65 -13.28
N ASP A 177 -15.80 4.93 -12.59
CA ASP A 177 -16.33 6.29 -12.42
C ASP A 177 -15.57 7.03 -11.32
N VAL A 178 -15.18 6.31 -10.26
CA VAL A 178 -14.42 6.83 -9.12
C VAL A 178 -13.32 5.86 -8.72
N VAL A 179 -12.16 6.39 -8.45
CA VAL A 179 -11.05 5.68 -7.82
C VAL A 179 -10.77 6.31 -6.47
N VAL A 180 -10.80 5.50 -5.41
CA VAL A 180 -10.38 5.90 -4.06
C VAL A 180 -9.08 5.19 -3.71
N ALA A 181 -7.98 5.92 -3.62
CA ALA A 181 -6.69 5.39 -3.21
C ALA A 181 -6.56 5.44 -1.68
N LEU A 182 -6.51 4.28 -1.03
CA LEU A 182 -6.23 4.17 0.40
C LEU A 182 -4.73 4.38 0.62
N ARG A 183 -4.31 5.63 0.86
CA ARG A 183 -2.91 6.02 0.94
C ARG A 183 -2.38 5.80 2.36
N GLY A 184 -1.65 4.71 2.52
CA GLY A 184 -0.82 4.41 3.69
C GLY A 184 0.67 4.48 3.32
N CYS A 185 1.39 3.33 3.37
CA CYS A 185 2.83 3.28 3.02
C CYS A 185 3.10 3.28 1.51
N HIS A 186 2.13 3.00 0.66
CA HIS A 186 2.36 2.78 -0.77
C HIS A 186 1.71 3.89 -1.60
N PHE A 187 2.49 4.39 -2.54
CA PHE A 187 2.07 5.39 -3.50
C PHE A 187 1.33 4.76 -4.67
N TYR A 188 0.12 5.24 -4.94
CA TYR A 188 -0.64 4.97 -6.16
C TYR A 188 -0.64 6.23 -7.04
N ARG A 189 -0.35 6.09 -8.31
CA ARG A 189 -0.38 7.20 -9.27
C ARG A 189 -1.64 7.12 -10.13
N PRO A 190 -2.55 8.11 -10.07
CA PRO A 190 -3.73 8.15 -10.92
C PRO A 190 -3.42 8.01 -12.41
N ASP A 191 -4.15 7.13 -13.10
CA ASP A 191 -4.08 6.98 -14.54
C ASP A 191 -5.09 7.94 -15.22
N ARG A 192 -4.58 9.03 -15.76
CA ARG A 192 -5.42 10.05 -16.39
C ARG A 192 -5.92 9.68 -17.80
N ARG A 193 -5.76 8.44 -18.25
CA ARG A 193 -6.33 7.97 -19.52
C ARG A 193 -7.86 7.99 -19.50
N ASN A 194 -8.47 7.61 -18.38
CA ASN A 194 -9.91 7.77 -18.17
C ASN A 194 -10.21 9.21 -17.67
N SER A 195 -10.53 10.10 -18.62
CA SER A 195 -10.82 11.51 -18.31
C SER A 195 -12.11 11.74 -17.54
N LYS A 196 -13.01 10.74 -17.50
CA LYS A 196 -14.28 10.79 -16.76
C LYS A 196 -14.15 10.35 -15.31
N CYS A 197 -13.13 9.57 -14.99
CA CYS A 197 -12.90 9.07 -13.65
C CYS A 197 -12.54 10.21 -12.67
N LEU A 198 -13.16 10.19 -11.50
CA LEU A 198 -12.78 11.03 -10.36
C LEU A 198 -11.78 10.27 -9.50
N TYR A 199 -10.63 10.87 -9.24
CA TYR A 199 -9.58 10.29 -8.42
C TYR A 199 -9.55 10.95 -7.06
N ILE A 200 -9.81 10.17 -6.01
CA ILE A 200 -9.79 10.59 -4.61
C ILE A 200 -8.60 9.91 -3.91
N MET A 201 -7.75 10.67 -3.24
CA MET A 201 -6.83 10.12 -2.26
C MET A 201 -7.50 10.13 -0.89
N TRP A 202 -7.50 9.00 -0.19
CA TRP A 202 -7.77 8.96 1.25
C TRP A 202 -6.48 8.63 1.98
N ASN A 203 -5.82 9.65 2.54
CA ASN A 203 -4.61 9.50 3.32
C ASN A 203 -4.97 8.95 4.70
N ILE A 204 -4.85 7.64 4.85
CA ILE A 204 -5.26 6.89 6.04
C ILE A 204 -4.15 6.74 7.08
N SER A 205 -2.89 6.84 6.68
CA SER A 205 -1.72 6.75 7.57
C SER A 205 -0.46 7.29 6.91
N HIS A 206 0.62 7.43 7.68
CA HIS A 206 1.93 7.88 7.21
C HIS A 206 1.92 9.21 6.44
N PRO A 207 1.37 10.27 7.02
CA PRO A 207 1.28 11.58 6.36
C PRO A 207 2.64 12.16 5.97
N GLU A 208 3.72 11.87 6.70
CA GLU A 208 5.09 12.30 6.38
C GLU A 208 5.60 11.78 5.03
N MET A 209 5.01 10.68 4.54
CA MET A 209 5.39 10.08 3.26
C MET A 209 4.67 10.71 2.07
N VAL A 210 3.77 11.67 2.29
CA VAL A 210 2.94 12.29 1.23
C VAL A 210 3.35 13.74 1.06
N THR A 211 3.79 14.09 -0.15
CA THR A 211 4.17 15.48 -0.47
C THR A 211 2.99 16.28 -1.04
N PRO A 212 3.04 17.62 -0.99
CA PRO A 212 2.03 18.47 -1.64
C PRO A 212 1.83 18.11 -3.12
N GLU A 213 2.90 17.79 -3.85
CA GLU A 213 2.86 17.41 -5.26
C GLU A 213 2.16 16.07 -5.47
N GLU A 214 2.23 15.15 -4.50
CA GLU A 214 1.50 13.88 -4.55
C GLU A 214 0.00 14.13 -4.37
N TYR A 215 -0.41 14.99 -3.44
CA TYR A 215 -1.82 15.38 -3.28
C TYR A 215 -2.39 16.00 -4.57
N GLU A 216 -1.62 16.83 -5.27
CA GLU A 216 -2.04 17.48 -6.53
C GLU A 216 -2.22 16.52 -7.71
N LEU A 217 -1.86 15.25 -7.58
CA LEU A 217 -2.15 14.22 -8.60
C LEU A 217 -3.62 13.78 -8.61
N TYR A 218 -4.36 14.07 -7.56
CA TYR A 218 -5.76 13.65 -7.38
C TYR A 218 -6.72 14.81 -7.68
N ASP A 219 -8.00 14.50 -7.83
CA ASP A 219 -9.04 15.52 -8.02
C ASP A 219 -9.57 16.01 -6.67
N VAL A 220 -9.55 15.14 -5.65
CA VAL A 220 -9.94 15.42 -4.27
C VAL A 220 -9.02 14.67 -3.31
N VAL A 221 -8.73 15.28 -2.18
CA VAL A 221 -7.93 14.68 -1.10
C VAL A 221 -8.75 14.60 0.17
N CYS A 222 -8.79 13.42 0.78
CA CYS A 222 -9.34 13.17 2.10
C CYS A 222 -8.21 12.83 3.07
N ILE A 223 -8.20 13.40 4.27
CA ILE A 223 -7.14 13.24 5.27
C ILE A 223 -7.74 12.78 6.59
N CYS A 224 -7.15 11.77 7.23
CA CYS A 224 -7.61 11.19 8.49
C CYS A 224 -7.31 12.05 9.74
N SER A 225 -7.24 13.37 9.58
CA SER A 225 -7.10 14.35 10.65
C SER A 225 -7.72 15.67 10.19
N ARG A 226 -8.55 16.30 11.02
CA ARG A 226 -9.12 17.64 10.72
C ARG A 226 -8.02 18.69 10.73
N ARG A 227 -7.19 18.66 11.76
CA ARG A 227 -6.10 19.63 11.94
C ARG A 227 -5.08 19.55 10.81
N TYR A 228 -4.68 18.35 10.43
CA TYR A 228 -3.72 18.19 9.33
C TYR A 228 -4.37 18.50 7.97
N ALA A 229 -5.65 18.23 7.78
CA ALA A 229 -6.38 18.65 6.58
C ALA A 229 -6.40 20.18 6.44
N GLU A 230 -6.65 20.92 7.55
CA GLU A 230 -6.59 22.38 7.59
C GLU A 230 -5.17 22.91 7.30
N GLU A 231 -4.13 22.21 7.75
CA GLU A 231 -2.74 22.56 7.49
C GLU A 231 -2.36 22.35 6.01
N ILE A 232 -2.85 21.27 5.38
CA ILE A 232 -2.53 20.92 3.99
C ILE A 232 -3.35 21.74 2.98
N ALA A 233 -4.62 22.05 3.29
CA ALA A 233 -5.51 22.76 2.38
C ALA A 233 -4.91 24.03 1.74
N PRO A 234 -4.21 24.93 2.47
CA PRO A 234 -3.58 26.11 1.85
C PRO A 234 -2.31 25.81 1.04
N LYS A 235 -1.75 24.59 1.14
CA LYS A 235 -0.49 24.19 0.48
C LYS A 235 -0.72 23.54 -0.88
N VAL A 236 -1.96 23.18 -1.21
CA VAL A 236 -2.32 22.46 -2.45
C VAL A 236 -3.48 23.14 -3.17
N LYS A 237 -3.64 22.88 -4.47
CA LYS A 237 -4.68 23.49 -5.31
C LYS A 237 -5.97 22.66 -5.37
N VAL A 238 -5.90 21.41 -4.92
CA VAL A 238 -7.02 20.47 -4.95
C VAL A 238 -7.87 20.61 -3.66
N PRO A 239 -9.18 20.33 -3.72
CA PRO A 239 -10.01 20.30 -2.52
C PRO A 239 -9.50 19.29 -1.50
N VAL A 240 -9.38 19.70 -0.24
CA VAL A 240 -8.97 18.87 0.89
C VAL A 240 -10.11 18.78 1.89
N PHE A 241 -10.43 17.57 2.34
CA PHE A 241 -11.47 17.30 3.33
C PHE A 241 -10.92 16.43 4.47
N PRO A 242 -11.32 16.70 5.71
CA PRO A 242 -11.11 15.73 6.78
C PRO A 242 -12.04 14.52 6.54
N LEU A 243 -11.50 13.33 6.59
CA LEU A 243 -12.23 12.06 6.54
C LEU A 243 -11.52 11.08 7.48
N LEU A 244 -11.95 11.10 8.75
CA LEU A 244 -11.26 10.38 9.81
C LEU A 244 -11.33 8.87 9.62
N GLN A 245 -10.43 8.13 10.23
CA GLN A 245 -10.54 6.68 10.33
C GLN A 245 -11.82 6.29 11.06
N CYS A 246 -12.21 5.03 10.95
CA CYS A 246 -13.47 4.53 11.45
C CYS A 246 -13.39 3.04 11.75
N THR A 247 -14.47 2.48 12.24
CA THR A 247 -14.63 1.06 12.55
C THR A 247 -15.78 0.42 11.79
N ASP A 248 -15.74 -0.90 11.68
CA ASP A 248 -16.85 -1.71 11.17
C ASP A 248 -17.81 -2.08 12.29
N THR A 249 -18.90 -1.35 12.39
CA THR A 249 -19.89 -1.50 13.47
C THR A 249 -20.74 -2.78 13.38
N GLU A 250 -20.61 -3.57 12.32
CA GLU A 250 -21.19 -4.92 12.25
C GLU A 250 -20.25 -5.98 12.79
N LEU A 251 -18.96 -5.67 12.89
CA LEU A 251 -17.93 -6.54 13.42
C LEU A 251 -17.56 -6.15 14.87
N PHE A 252 -17.29 -4.84 15.07
CA PHE A 252 -16.92 -4.27 16.37
C PHE A 252 -18.15 -3.60 17.00
N TYR A 253 -18.69 -4.23 18.02
CA TYR A 253 -19.86 -3.77 18.79
C TYR A 253 -19.78 -4.29 20.23
N PRO A 254 -20.49 -3.67 21.18
CA PRO A 254 -20.44 -4.10 22.56
C PRO A 254 -21.01 -5.53 22.76
N ALA A 255 -20.44 -6.28 23.67
CA ALA A 255 -21.01 -7.56 24.06
C ALA A 255 -22.43 -7.35 24.65
N GLU A 256 -23.36 -8.27 24.39
CA GLU A 256 -24.71 -8.24 24.97
C GLU A 256 -24.64 -8.37 26.50
N LYS A 257 -23.72 -9.16 27.01
CA LYS A 257 -23.45 -9.36 28.43
C LYS A 257 -21.95 -9.24 28.69
N GLN A 258 -21.59 -8.47 29.69
CA GLN A 258 -20.22 -8.36 30.15
C GLN A 258 -19.71 -9.69 30.68
N PRO A 259 -18.47 -10.10 30.40
CA PRO A 259 -17.88 -11.29 30.99
C PRO A 259 -17.71 -11.09 32.52
N GLU A 260 -17.93 -12.16 33.29
CA GLU A 260 -17.71 -12.16 34.75
C GLU A 260 -16.19 -12.14 35.06
N THR A 261 -15.38 -12.71 34.18
CA THR A 261 -13.92 -12.72 34.24
C THR A 261 -13.34 -12.46 32.88
N TYR A 262 -12.21 -11.76 32.81
CA TYR A 262 -11.50 -11.47 31.57
C TYR A 262 -10.46 -12.53 31.25
N GLU A 263 -10.35 -12.92 29.97
CA GLU A 263 -9.32 -13.85 29.50
C GLU A 263 -7.95 -13.18 29.42
N ASN A 264 -7.96 -11.86 29.22
CA ASN A 264 -6.76 -11.04 29.08
C ASN A 264 -6.87 -9.78 29.93
N ASP A 265 -5.83 -9.45 30.68
CA ASP A 265 -5.78 -8.19 31.40
C ASP A 265 -5.47 -7.04 30.45
N TYR A 266 -4.28 -7.01 29.87
CA TYR A 266 -3.85 -6.02 28.89
C TYR A 266 -3.55 -6.67 27.57
N ILE A 267 -3.94 -6.00 26.49
CA ILE A 267 -3.65 -6.48 25.14
C ILE A 267 -3.03 -5.39 24.28
N PHE A 268 -2.29 -5.82 23.28
CA PHE A 268 -1.87 -4.98 22.15
C PHE A 268 -2.07 -5.75 20.85
N ILE A 269 -2.83 -5.18 19.90
CA ILE A 269 -3.04 -5.78 18.58
C ILE A 269 -2.41 -4.87 17.52
N GLY A 270 -1.33 -5.34 16.89
CA GLY A 270 -0.64 -4.61 15.83
C GLY A 270 0.80 -5.04 15.60
N ASN A 271 1.27 -4.79 14.40
CA ASN A 271 2.65 -5.08 13.99
C ASN A 271 3.63 -4.03 14.55
N SER A 272 4.80 -4.48 15.02
CA SER A 272 5.87 -3.57 15.45
C SER A 272 6.54 -2.88 14.26
N ARG A 273 6.65 -3.58 13.11
CA ARG A 273 7.42 -3.13 11.93
C ARG A 273 8.86 -2.69 12.29
N GLY A 274 9.46 -3.34 13.27
CA GLY A 274 10.81 -3.04 13.75
C GLY A 274 10.93 -1.81 14.66
N VAL A 275 9.80 -1.20 15.04
CA VAL A 275 9.76 -0.05 15.96
C VAL A 275 9.24 -0.49 17.32
N ALA A 276 10.00 -0.16 18.37
CA ALA A 276 9.58 -0.37 19.75
C ALA A 276 8.45 0.59 20.10
N ARG A 277 7.25 0.03 20.36
CA ARG A 277 6.11 0.80 20.84
C ARG A 277 6.27 1.08 22.31
N ARG A 278 6.21 2.36 22.72
CA ARG A 278 6.50 2.78 24.11
C ARG A 278 5.65 2.04 25.11
N CYS A 279 4.33 1.99 24.92
CA CYS A 279 3.42 1.32 25.85
C CYS A 279 3.73 -0.17 26.00
N VAL A 280 4.10 -0.86 24.92
CA VAL A 280 4.45 -2.30 24.95
C VAL A 280 5.75 -2.54 25.70
N VAL A 281 6.78 -1.72 25.41
CA VAL A 281 8.08 -1.85 26.07
C VAL A 281 7.98 -1.54 27.57
N TRP A 282 7.24 -0.51 27.95
CA TRP A 282 7.00 -0.17 29.37
C TRP A 282 6.19 -1.25 30.09
N ALA A 283 5.11 -1.73 29.48
CA ALA A 283 4.32 -2.81 30.05
C ALA A 283 5.14 -4.10 30.25
N ALA A 284 6.00 -4.45 29.29
CA ALA A 284 6.90 -5.60 29.40
C ALA A 284 7.95 -5.42 30.51
N ALA A 285 8.53 -4.22 30.62
CA ALA A 285 9.51 -3.90 31.68
C ALA A 285 8.90 -3.97 33.08
N ASP A 286 7.65 -3.52 33.22
CA ASP A 286 6.89 -3.54 34.48
C ASP A 286 6.28 -4.91 34.77
N LYS A 287 6.44 -5.88 33.85
CA LYS A 287 5.85 -7.22 33.95
C LYS A 287 4.32 -7.21 34.07
N LEU A 288 3.67 -6.27 33.39
CA LEU A 288 2.21 -6.29 33.28
C LEU A 288 1.77 -7.56 32.52
N PRO A 289 0.61 -8.13 32.86
CA PRO A 289 0.06 -9.30 32.16
C PRO A 289 -0.46 -8.92 30.77
N LEU A 290 0.47 -8.59 29.87
CA LEU A 290 0.22 -8.15 28.51
C LEU A 290 0.21 -9.34 27.55
N LYS A 291 -0.75 -9.36 26.63
CA LYS A 291 -0.76 -10.28 25.47
C LYS A 291 -0.72 -9.50 24.17
N ILE A 292 0.09 -9.98 23.22
CA ILE A 292 0.36 -9.27 21.97
C ILE A 292 0.03 -10.16 20.77
N TRP A 293 -0.74 -9.61 19.82
CA TRP A 293 -0.96 -10.19 18.49
C TRP A 293 -0.42 -9.27 17.42
N GLY A 294 0.43 -9.80 16.53
CA GLY A 294 1.05 -9.07 15.43
C GLY A 294 2.50 -9.42 15.21
N GLY A 295 3.01 -9.09 14.02
CA GLY A 295 4.35 -9.45 13.58
C GLY A 295 5.44 -8.48 14.02
N GLY A 296 6.68 -8.99 13.97
CA GLY A 296 7.91 -8.20 14.16
C GLY A 296 8.29 -7.91 15.62
N TRP A 297 7.66 -8.55 16.59
CA TRP A 297 7.92 -8.33 18.02
C TRP A 297 9.09 -9.12 18.57
N THR A 298 9.45 -10.24 17.96
CA THR A 298 10.45 -11.21 18.48
C THR A 298 11.82 -10.56 18.72
N THR A 299 12.24 -9.60 17.91
CA THR A 299 13.51 -8.89 18.10
C THR A 299 13.43 -7.83 19.20
N ILE A 300 12.26 -7.20 19.39
CA ILE A 300 12.04 -6.12 20.36
C ILE A 300 11.85 -6.69 21.77
N LEU A 301 11.16 -7.83 21.87
CA LEU A 301 10.78 -8.50 23.10
C LEU A 301 11.53 -9.83 23.31
N ALA A 302 12.82 -9.88 22.94
CA ALA A 302 13.62 -11.11 23.01
C ALA A 302 13.57 -11.80 24.39
N ASP A 303 13.53 -11.01 25.47
CA ASP A 303 13.47 -11.51 26.85
C ASP A 303 12.03 -11.71 27.38
N ASN A 304 11.00 -11.43 26.56
CA ASN A 304 9.58 -11.49 26.94
C ASN A 304 8.73 -12.13 25.81
N MET A 305 9.22 -13.22 25.25
CA MET A 305 8.57 -13.92 24.12
C MET A 305 7.21 -14.52 24.48
N ASP A 306 6.99 -14.81 25.74
CA ASP A 306 5.73 -15.32 26.32
C ASP A 306 4.57 -14.33 26.18
N LEU A 307 4.85 -13.04 26.04
CA LEU A 307 3.82 -12.02 25.77
C LEU A 307 3.25 -12.14 24.35
N ILE A 308 3.99 -12.71 23.40
CA ILE A 308 3.58 -12.81 21.99
C ILE A 308 2.70 -14.04 21.81
N GLN A 309 1.43 -13.83 21.52
CA GLN A 309 0.47 -14.92 21.36
C GLN A 309 0.49 -15.45 19.93
N ASP A 310 0.51 -14.55 18.94
CA ASP A 310 0.65 -14.90 17.52
C ASP A 310 1.27 -13.73 16.74
N SER A 311 1.96 -14.05 15.65
CA SER A 311 2.48 -13.05 14.69
C SER A 311 1.40 -12.46 13.79
N GLU A 312 0.21 -13.04 13.76
CA GLU A 312 -0.90 -12.69 12.89
C GLU A 312 -2.23 -12.96 13.62
N ILE A 313 -3.27 -12.24 13.20
CA ILE A 313 -4.64 -12.49 13.66
C ILE A 313 -5.61 -12.15 12.52
N GLU A 314 -6.62 -13.01 12.35
CA GLU A 314 -7.73 -12.74 11.44
C GLU A 314 -8.60 -11.62 12.00
N ASN A 315 -8.98 -10.68 11.12
CA ASN A 315 -9.71 -9.47 11.53
C ASN A 315 -11.03 -9.81 12.26
N GLU A 316 -11.69 -10.87 11.85
CA GLU A 316 -12.95 -11.37 12.41
C GLU A 316 -12.82 -11.88 13.87
N LYS A 317 -11.60 -12.23 14.30
CA LYS A 317 -11.32 -12.69 15.67
C LYS A 317 -10.98 -11.55 16.64
N ILE A 318 -10.60 -10.38 16.13
CA ILE A 318 -10.19 -9.24 16.95
C ILE A 318 -11.31 -8.79 17.91
N PRO A 319 -12.58 -8.69 17.49
CA PRO A 319 -13.65 -8.25 18.40
C PRO A 319 -13.86 -9.18 19.61
N ASP A 320 -13.66 -10.48 19.46
CA ASP A 320 -13.79 -11.42 20.58
C ASP A 320 -12.67 -11.23 21.59
N ILE A 321 -11.44 -10.98 21.12
CA ILE A 321 -10.33 -10.63 22.01
C ILE A 321 -10.62 -9.30 22.73
N TYR A 322 -11.12 -8.28 22.01
CA TYR A 322 -11.48 -7.02 22.65
C TYR A 322 -12.56 -7.20 23.72
N ARG A 323 -13.62 -7.94 23.41
CA ARG A 323 -14.73 -8.19 24.37
C ARG A 323 -14.31 -9.02 25.58
N SER A 324 -13.30 -9.91 25.42
CA SER A 324 -12.78 -10.75 26.50
C SER A 324 -11.58 -10.16 27.25
N SER A 325 -11.22 -8.91 26.97
CA SER A 325 -10.07 -8.24 27.57
C SER A 325 -10.49 -7.12 28.52
N LYS A 326 -9.61 -6.81 29.51
CA LYS A 326 -9.80 -5.75 30.48
C LYS A 326 -9.48 -4.36 29.88
N ALA A 327 -8.35 -4.25 29.17
CA ALA A 327 -7.97 -3.02 28.48
C ALA A 327 -7.05 -3.29 27.29
N THR A 328 -7.02 -2.35 26.33
CA THR A 328 -6.00 -2.34 25.26
C THR A 328 -5.03 -1.18 25.43
N LEU A 329 -3.77 -1.47 25.13
CA LEU A 329 -2.73 -0.46 24.99
C LEU A 329 -2.67 0.00 23.53
N ASN A 330 -2.47 1.28 23.30
CA ASN A 330 -2.30 1.88 21.99
C ASN A 330 -1.12 2.85 21.98
N ASP A 331 -0.51 2.95 20.82
CA ASP A 331 0.61 3.84 20.54
C ASP A 331 0.59 4.16 19.03
N HIS A 332 0.63 5.42 18.67
CA HIS A 332 0.66 5.86 17.28
C HIS A 332 2.08 5.79 16.71
N TRP A 333 2.18 5.75 15.39
CA TRP A 333 3.42 6.11 14.70
C TRP A 333 3.71 7.58 14.99
N LYS A 334 5.01 7.93 15.08
CA LYS A 334 5.40 9.30 15.42
C LYS A 334 4.80 10.33 14.46
N ASP A 335 4.85 10.09 13.17
CA ASP A 335 4.28 10.97 12.14
C ASP A 335 2.76 11.09 12.24
N MET A 336 2.08 9.98 12.54
CA MET A 336 0.63 10.00 12.80
C MET A 336 0.30 10.82 14.05
N LEU A 337 1.08 10.65 15.12
CA LEU A 337 0.89 11.42 16.36
C LEU A 337 1.12 12.92 16.10
N ASP A 338 2.22 13.26 15.44
CA ASP A 338 2.60 14.65 15.13
C ASP A 338 1.58 15.35 14.21
N CYS A 339 0.94 14.60 13.31
CA CYS A 339 -0.10 15.11 12.38
C CYS A 339 -1.53 14.84 12.87
N HIS A 340 -1.71 14.46 14.13
CA HIS A 340 -3.01 14.23 14.78
C HIS A 340 -3.89 13.15 14.13
N PHE A 341 -3.29 12.12 13.50
CA PHE A 341 -4.02 10.99 12.95
C PHE A 341 -4.40 10.01 14.05
N VAL A 342 -5.69 9.79 14.23
CA VAL A 342 -6.21 8.79 15.16
C VAL A 342 -6.32 7.45 14.44
N ASN A 343 -5.65 6.41 14.94
CA ASN A 343 -5.70 5.09 14.31
C ASN A 343 -7.02 4.35 14.58
N ASN A 344 -7.40 3.44 13.66
CA ASN A 344 -8.68 2.72 13.74
C ASN A 344 -8.83 1.83 14.98
N ARG A 345 -7.74 1.33 15.57
CA ARG A 345 -7.78 0.48 16.77
C ARG A 345 -8.51 1.12 17.93
N ILE A 346 -8.42 2.44 18.07
CA ILE A 346 -9.13 3.17 19.12
C ILE A 346 -10.64 3.09 18.90
N PHE A 347 -11.09 3.31 17.66
CA PHE A 347 -12.50 3.19 17.32
C PHE A 347 -13.00 1.74 17.47
N ASP A 348 -12.20 0.76 17.04
CA ASP A 348 -12.51 -0.68 17.17
C ASP A 348 -12.67 -1.09 18.63
N ALA A 349 -11.72 -0.71 19.48
CA ALA A 349 -11.73 -1.05 20.91
C ALA A 349 -12.90 -0.39 21.65
N LEU A 350 -13.08 0.92 21.47
CA LEU A 350 -14.19 1.65 22.10
C LEU A 350 -15.56 1.20 21.57
N ALA A 351 -15.67 0.77 20.32
CA ALA A 351 -16.88 0.17 19.78
C ALA A 351 -17.23 -1.14 20.49
N CYS A 352 -16.24 -1.91 20.93
CA CYS A 352 -16.45 -3.10 21.78
C CYS A 352 -16.65 -2.77 23.28
N GLY A 353 -16.61 -1.49 23.65
CA GLY A 353 -16.71 -1.05 25.05
C GLY A 353 -15.45 -1.36 25.86
N LEU A 354 -14.30 -1.52 25.21
CA LEU A 354 -13.02 -1.84 25.83
C LEU A 354 -12.31 -0.54 26.25
N PRO A 355 -11.86 -0.39 27.49
CA PRO A 355 -10.97 0.66 27.94
C PRO A 355 -9.69 0.75 27.11
N VAL A 356 -9.27 1.97 26.77
CA VAL A 356 -8.10 2.26 25.96
C VAL A 356 -7.11 3.11 26.75
N ILE A 357 -5.84 2.69 26.78
CA ILE A 357 -4.72 3.48 27.25
C ILE A 357 -3.88 3.85 26.03
N SER A 358 -3.78 5.13 25.70
CA SER A 358 -3.14 5.60 24.47
C SER A 358 -2.23 6.80 24.71
N ASP A 359 -1.19 6.95 23.87
CA ASP A 359 -0.55 8.23 23.69
C ASP A 359 -1.56 9.27 23.16
N CYS A 360 -1.25 10.54 23.37
CA CYS A 360 -2.20 11.64 23.17
C CYS A 360 -1.83 12.47 21.95
N CYS A 361 -2.82 12.73 21.10
CA CYS A 361 -2.82 13.86 20.17
C CYS A 361 -4.12 14.67 20.35
N ASP A 362 -4.10 15.94 19.95
CA ASP A 362 -5.22 16.85 20.17
C ASP A 362 -6.52 16.36 19.54
N GLU A 363 -6.45 15.82 18.31
CA GLU A 363 -7.63 15.27 17.62
C GLU A 363 -8.28 14.12 18.42
N LEU A 364 -7.48 13.22 18.96
CA LEU A 364 -7.95 12.10 19.76
C LEU A 364 -8.60 12.59 21.06
N GLN A 365 -7.97 13.56 21.72
CA GLN A 365 -8.49 14.13 22.97
C GLN A 365 -9.80 14.90 22.77
N GLU A 366 -9.95 15.57 21.63
CA GLU A 366 -11.21 16.25 21.27
C GLU A 366 -12.35 15.28 20.99
N ILE A 367 -12.05 14.13 20.37
CA ILE A 367 -13.08 13.12 20.05
C ILE A 367 -13.50 12.35 21.31
N PHE A 368 -12.54 11.96 22.16
CA PHE A 368 -12.76 11.10 23.32
C PHE A 368 -12.14 11.67 24.61
N PRO A 369 -12.58 12.84 25.09
CA PRO A 369 -11.94 13.53 26.21
C PRO A 369 -11.86 12.71 27.49
N ASP A 370 -12.89 11.86 27.76
CA ASP A 370 -13.05 11.14 29.02
C ASP A 370 -13.06 9.60 28.87
N ALA A 371 -13.02 9.10 27.62
CA ALA A 371 -13.18 7.67 27.34
C ALA A 371 -11.84 6.93 27.16
N VAL A 372 -10.75 7.68 26.98
CA VAL A 372 -9.39 7.17 26.79
C VAL A 372 -8.51 7.68 27.91
N LEU A 373 -7.68 6.82 28.49
CA LEU A 373 -6.62 7.21 29.42
C LEU A 373 -5.37 7.60 28.63
N TYR A 374 -4.90 8.82 28.85
CA TYR A 374 -3.84 9.43 28.05
C TYR A 374 -2.48 9.43 28.75
N TYR A 375 -1.44 9.05 28.02
CA TYR A 375 -0.06 9.17 28.48
C TYR A 375 0.80 9.91 27.43
N ASN A 376 1.78 10.64 27.93
CA ASN A 376 2.87 11.19 27.13
C ASN A 376 4.24 10.70 27.62
N THR A 377 4.35 10.47 28.92
CA THR A 377 5.56 10.00 29.61
C THR A 377 5.31 8.61 30.22
N LYS A 378 6.38 8.00 30.73
CA LYS A 378 6.28 6.72 31.49
C LYS A 378 5.47 6.90 32.77
N GLU A 379 5.68 8.03 33.45
CA GLU A 379 4.97 8.38 34.67
C GLU A 379 3.45 8.56 34.43
N ASP A 380 3.07 9.11 33.27
CA ASP A 380 1.66 9.20 32.91
C ASP A 380 1.07 7.81 32.59
N PHE A 381 1.86 6.96 31.91
CA PHE A 381 1.45 5.58 31.63
C PHE A 381 1.18 4.82 32.93
N ASP A 382 2.07 4.94 33.92
CA ASP A 382 1.90 4.28 35.23
C ASP A 382 0.63 4.78 35.94
N LYS A 383 0.37 6.09 35.89
CA LYS A 383 -0.89 6.67 36.43
C LYS A 383 -2.11 6.15 35.69
N CYS A 384 -2.03 5.95 34.38
CA CYS A 384 -3.13 5.36 33.61
C CYS A 384 -3.43 3.94 34.07
N ILE A 385 -2.41 3.12 34.29
CA ILE A 385 -2.56 1.76 34.82
C ILE A 385 -3.19 1.81 36.22
N GLU A 386 -2.65 2.61 37.13
CA GLU A 386 -3.18 2.77 38.49
C GLU A 386 -4.64 3.28 38.46
N THR A 387 -4.95 4.25 37.62
CA THR A 387 -6.29 4.80 37.47
C THR A 387 -7.28 3.73 36.97
N LEU A 388 -6.87 2.95 35.96
CA LEU A 388 -7.68 1.85 35.45
C LEU A 388 -7.96 0.80 36.52
N GLU A 389 -6.95 0.39 37.29
CA GLU A 389 -7.10 -0.64 38.30
C GLU A 389 -8.02 -0.17 39.47
N ASN A 390 -7.89 1.09 39.87
CA ASN A 390 -8.68 1.65 40.96
C ASN A 390 -10.12 2.01 40.59
N ASN A 391 -10.40 2.31 39.30
CA ASN A 391 -11.69 2.85 38.84
C ASN A 391 -12.23 2.09 37.62
N TYR A 392 -11.97 0.79 37.54
CA TYR A 392 -12.22 -0.01 36.34
C TYR A 392 -13.66 0.09 35.83
N ASP A 393 -14.65 -0.08 36.67
CA ASP A 393 -16.06 -0.10 36.27
C ASP A 393 -16.49 1.25 35.67
N GLU A 394 -16.01 2.36 36.23
CA GLU A 394 -16.29 3.70 35.73
C GLU A 394 -15.65 3.92 34.35
N ILE A 395 -14.37 3.57 34.20
CA ILE A 395 -13.63 3.74 32.94
C ILE A 395 -14.24 2.86 31.85
N ARG A 396 -14.61 1.63 32.18
CA ARG A 396 -15.31 0.75 31.25
C ARG A 396 -16.68 1.28 30.84
N ALA A 397 -17.43 1.82 31.78
CA ALA A 397 -18.72 2.46 31.49
C ALA A 397 -18.55 3.66 30.52
N ARG A 398 -17.52 4.48 30.73
CA ARG A 398 -17.20 5.61 29.83
C ARG A 398 -16.82 5.12 28.42
N ALA A 399 -16.01 4.05 28.32
CA ALA A 399 -15.65 3.43 27.03
C ALA A 399 -16.91 2.90 26.31
N ALA A 400 -17.75 2.15 27.03
CA ALA A 400 -18.98 1.59 26.46
C ALA A 400 -19.99 2.66 26.03
N ALA A 401 -20.02 3.80 26.73
CA ALA A 401 -20.89 4.94 26.40
C ALA A 401 -20.54 5.59 25.04
N GLN A 402 -19.37 5.28 24.42
CA GLN A 402 -18.98 5.83 23.12
C GLN A 402 -19.69 5.13 21.95
N TRP A 403 -20.24 3.95 22.14
CA TRP A 403 -20.84 3.17 21.07
C TRP A 403 -21.85 3.91 20.19
N PRO A 404 -22.85 4.65 20.72
CA PRO A 404 -23.80 5.36 19.87
C PRO A 404 -23.13 6.41 18.96
N MET A 405 -22.18 7.17 19.49
CA MET A 405 -21.44 8.18 18.74
C MET A 405 -20.53 7.52 17.67
N ILE A 406 -19.83 6.44 18.03
CA ILE A 406 -18.96 5.72 17.09
C ILE A 406 -19.81 5.17 15.95
N ARG A 407 -20.92 4.52 16.25
CA ARG A 407 -21.83 3.96 15.25
C ARG A 407 -22.36 5.03 14.29
N GLU A 408 -22.73 6.20 14.81
CA GLU A 408 -23.28 7.31 14.02
C GLU A 408 -22.22 8.02 13.18
N LYS A 409 -21.04 8.33 13.79
CA LYS A 409 -20.08 9.30 13.22
C LYS A 409 -18.77 8.67 12.77
N PHE A 410 -18.38 7.53 13.31
CA PHE A 410 -17.09 6.92 13.07
C PHE A 410 -17.21 5.46 12.59
N SER A 411 -18.24 5.18 11.78
CA SER A 411 -18.45 3.90 11.12
C SER A 411 -18.09 3.97 9.63
N PHE A 412 -17.83 2.83 9.02
CA PHE A 412 -17.70 2.74 7.56
C PHE A 412 -18.98 3.17 6.84
N GLU A 413 -20.14 3.01 7.46
CA GLU A 413 -21.39 3.54 6.92
C GLU A 413 -21.36 5.08 6.81
N ALA A 414 -20.87 5.76 7.86
CA ALA A 414 -20.70 7.22 7.84
C ALA A 414 -19.66 7.64 6.78
N ARG A 415 -18.50 6.95 6.72
CA ARG A 415 -17.46 7.24 5.71
C ARG A 415 -17.95 7.04 4.29
N ALA A 416 -18.74 5.98 4.04
CA ALA A 416 -19.31 5.72 2.73
C ALA A 416 -20.27 6.86 2.30
N ARG A 417 -21.12 7.34 3.21
CA ARG A 417 -22.00 8.49 2.93
C ARG A 417 -21.20 9.76 2.61
N GLU A 418 -20.20 10.08 3.42
CA GLU A 418 -19.35 11.26 3.21
C GLU A 418 -18.60 11.20 1.87
N LEU A 419 -18.10 10.01 1.49
CA LEU A 419 -17.46 9.82 0.18
C LEU A 419 -18.44 10.02 -0.97
N VAL A 420 -19.68 9.53 -0.83
CA VAL A 420 -20.73 9.74 -1.86
C VAL A 420 -21.06 11.22 -1.99
N GLU A 421 -21.23 11.96 -0.89
CA GLU A 421 -21.47 13.40 -0.90
C GLU A 421 -20.31 14.17 -1.59
N ILE A 422 -19.05 13.74 -1.35
CA ILE A 422 -17.88 14.30 -2.03
C ILE A 422 -17.97 14.04 -3.53
N VAL A 423 -18.32 12.81 -3.94
CA VAL A 423 -18.44 12.44 -5.34
C VAL A 423 -19.59 13.19 -6.03
N GLU A 424 -20.73 13.36 -5.39
CA GLU A 424 -21.85 14.17 -5.90
C GLU A 424 -21.43 15.61 -6.17
N LYS A 425 -20.59 16.17 -5.32
CA LYS A 425 -20.10 17.56 -5.42
C LYS A 425 -19.02 17.73 -6.49
N TYR A 426 -18.11 16.79 -6.62
CA TYR A 426 -16.89 16.91 -7.46
C TYR A 426 -16.85 15.96 -8.64
N GLY A 427 -17.79 15.00 -8.71
CA GLY A 427 -17.88 14.05 -9.83
C GLY A 427 -18.06 14.78 -11.16
N LYS A 428 -17.35 14.30 -12.16
CA LYS A 428 -17.48 14.83 -13.53
C LYS A 428 -18.84 14.41 -14.06
N LYS A 429 -19.76 15.35 -14.19
CA LYS A 429 -21.07 15.09 -14.82
C LYS A 429 -20.82 14.55 -16.22
N SER A 430 -21.40 13.38 -16.54
CA SER A 430 -21.47 12.88 -17.91
C SER A 430 -22.21 13.95 -18.74
N GLN A 431 -21.51 14.63 -19.62
CA GLN A 431 -22.10 15.51 -20.62
C GLN A 431 -22.70 14.67 -21.76
#